data_79f0c531d1dcc66d502eb8253f552b51
#
_entry.id   79f0c531d1dcc66d502eb8253f552b51
#
_cell.length_a   1.000
_cell.length_b   1.000
_cell.length_c   1.000
_cell.angle_alpha   90.00
_cell.angle_beta   90.00
_cell.angle_gamma   90.00
#
_symmetry.space_group_name_H-M   'P 1'
#
loop_
_entity.id
_entity.type
_entity.pdbx_description
1 polymer ?
#
loop_
_entity_poly.entity_id
_entity_poly.type
_entity_poly.pdbx_seq_one_letter_code
_entity_poly.pdbx_strand_id
1 'polypeptide(L)'
;MIGYAGKAPFSQWPNGAKIAVQFVLNYEEGAENCVLHGDEASETFLSEIINAQAFQDRHMSMESLYEYGSRAGFWRLRELLDHYEVPVTVFGVGMALERNRPAVEAMLNSNWEIASHAYRWISHQEMPKDEERAQIALAVETHQKVTGAPPLGWYSGRDSPNTRQLVIEHGGFLYDSDSYADDLPYW
;
A
#
# COMPACT_ATOMS: atom_id res chain seq x y z
N MET A 1 11.84 20.77 14.71
CA MET A 1 11.47 21.32 13.37
C MET A 1 10.59 22.53 13.57
N ILE A 2 10.81 23.61 12.80
CA ILE A 2 10.08 24.90 12.99
C ILE A 2 8.82 24.89 12.14
N GLY A 3 8.76 24.13 11.05
CA GLY A 3 7.64 24.14 10.11
C GLY A 3 7.38 25.55 9.57
N TYR A 4 6.10 25.87 9.38
CA TYR A 4 5.68 27.19 8.85
C TYR A 4 5.48 28.27 9.93
N ALA A 5 5.81 27.98 11.18
CA ALA A 5 5.59 28.90 12.31
C ALA A 5 4.14 29.45 12.36
N GLY A 6 3.16 28.63 12.07
CA GLY A 6 1.73 28.98 12.03
C GLY A 6 1.28 29.71 10.76
N LYS A 7 2.14 29.86 9.76
CA LYS A 7 1.84 30.52 8.48
C LYS A 7 1.99 29.52 7.35
N ALA A 8 1.07 28.54 7.28
CA ALA A 8 1.07 27.56 6.21
C ALA A 8 1.00 28.26 4.83
N PRO A 9 1.75 27.75 3.81
CA PRO A 9 1.65 28.27 2.47
C PRO A 9 0.24 28.04 1.91
N PHE A 10 -0.20 28.95 1.06
CA PHE A 10 -1.47 28.77 0.35
C PHE A 10 -1.29 27.70 -0.74
N SER A 11 -2.01 26.59 -0.59
CA SER A 11 -2.03 25.54 -1.61
C SER A 11 -2.87 25.97 -2.81
N GLN A 12 -2.24 26.05 -3.97
CA GLN A 12 -2.94 26.33 -5.23
C GLN A 12 -3.50 25.03 -5.81
N TRP A 13 -4.59 24.52 -5.21
CA TRP A 13 -5.23 23.33 -5.76
C TRP A 13 -5.79 23.58 -7.16
N PRO A 14 -5.81 22.55 -8.05
CA PRO A 14 -6.39 22.67 -9.38
C PRO A 14 -7.81 23.27 -9.37
N ASN A 15 -8.14 24.03 -10.40
CA ASN A 15 -9.48 24.66 -10.57
C ASN A 15 -9.89 25.61 -9.45
N GLY A 16 -8.94 26.15 -8.67
CA GLY A 16 -9.23 27.04 -7.54
C GLY A 16 -9.93 26.34 -6.37
N ALA A 17 -9.82 25.03 -6.27
CA ALA A 17 -10.38 24.26 -5.16
C ALA A 17 -9.78 24.71 -3.81
N LYS A 18 -10.58 24.65 -2.76
CA LYS A 18 -10.14 24.99 -1.40
C LYS A 18 -9.57 23.81 -0.64
N ILE A 19 -9.88 22.60 -1.09
CA ILE A 19 -9.45 21.34 -0.49
C ILE A 19 -9.24 20.30 -1.60
N ALA A 20 -8.25 19.42 -1.42
CA ALA A 20 -8.11 18.19 -2.18
C ALA A 20 -8.56 17.02 -1.29
N VAL A 21 -9.40 16.14 -1.84
CA VAL A 21 -9.82 14.91 -1.17
C VAL A 21 -9.33 13.74 -2.00
N GLN A 22 -8.59 12.85 -1.38
CA GLN A 22 -8.10 11.63 -2.00
C GLN A 22 -8.74 10.41 -1.32
N PHE A 23 -9.30 9.52 -2.11
CA PHE A 23 -9.75 8.22 -1.64
C PHE A 23 -8.66 7.20 -1.89
N VAL A 24 -8.21 6.57 -0.82
CA VAL A 24 -7.17 5.54 -0.87
C VAL A 24 -7.74 4.22 -0.40
N LEU A 25 -7.48 3.17 -1.16
CA LEU A 25 -7.80 1.79 -0.80
C LEU A 25 -6.51 0.99 -0.67
N ASN A 26 -6.19 0.52 0.52
CA ASN A 26 -5.12 -0.45 0.70
C ASN A 26 -5.61 -1.83 0.25
N TYR A 27 -4.82 -2.48 -0.62
CA TYR A 27 -5.07 -3.85 -1.07
C TYR A 27 -3.88 -4.73 -0.66
N GLU A 28 -4.02 -5.42 0.47
CA GLU A 28 -2.95 -6.10 1.20
C GLU A 28 -3.17 -7.61 1.33
N GLU A 29 -4.40 -8.04 1.13
CA GLU A 29 -4.89 -9.39 1.41
C GLU A 29 -4.15 -10.46 0.59
N GLY A 30 -3.50 -11.37 1.30
CA GLY A 30 -2.67 -12.44 0.73
C GLY A 30 -1.18 -12.11 0.67
N ALA A 31 -0.75 -10.97 1.25
CA ALA A 31 0.65 -10.56 1.35
C ALA A 31 1.13 -10.28 2.79
N GLU A 32 0.24 -10.43 3.78
CA GLU A 32 0.51 -10.38 5.20
C GLU A 32 1.43 -11.51 5.68
N ASN A 33 1.93 -11.41 6.92
CA ASN A 33 2.67 -12.51 7.54
C ASN A 33 1.76 -13.74 7.70
N CYS A 34 2.17 -14.86 7.13
CA CYS A 34 1.43 -16.11 7.22
C CYS A 34 2.38 -17.29 7.01
N VAL A 35 2.29 -18.32 7.84
CA VAL A 35 3.12 -19.53 7.71
C VAL A 35 2.91 -20.22 6.35
N LEU A 36 1.75 -20.06 5.73
CA LEU A 36 1.49 -20.56 4.37
C LEU A 36 2.24 -19.78 3.28
N HIS A 37 2.78 -18.61 3.60
CA HIS A 37 3.63 -17.80 2.73
C HIS A 37 5.12 -18.09 2.95
N GLY A 38 5.45 -18.97 3.90
CA GLY A 38 6.82 -19.29 4.31
C GLY A 38 7.34 -18.42 5.45
N ASP A 39 6.50 -17.61 6.07
CA ASP A 39 6.87 -16.77 7.21
C ASP A 39 7.00 -17.61 8.51
N GLU A 40 7.81 -17.14 9.44
CA GLU A 40 8.04 -17.81 10.72
C GLU A 40 6.79 -17.85 11.60
N ALA A 41 5.95 -16.83 11.48
CA ALA A 41 4.77 -16.68 12.32
C ALA A 41 3.62 -15.96 11.58
N SER A 42 2.43 -16.02 12.18
CA SER A 42 1.22 -15.34 11.70
C SER A 42 1.27 -13.84 11.89
N GLU A 43 0.47 -13.09 11.11
CA GLU A 43 0.21 -11.67 11.35
C GLU A 43 -0.60 -11.47 12.64
N THR A 44 -0.44 -10.29 13.22
CA THR A 44 -1.18 -9.85 14.42
C THR A 44 -1.87 -8.51 14.24
N PHE A 45 -1.47 -7.76 13.23
CA PHE A 45 -2.04 -6.44 12.94
C PHE A 45 -3.48 -6.59 12.45
N LEU A 46 -4.37 -5.71 12.92
CA LEU A 46 -5.82 -5.77 12.69
C LEU A 46 -6.54 -6.94 13.42
N SER A 47 -5.85 -7.64 14.33
CA SER A 47 -6.53 -8.58 15.22
C SER A 47 -7.59 -7.85 16.07
N GLU A 48 -8.72 -8.51 16.31
CA GLU A 48 -9.72 -8.05 17.28
C GLU A 48 -9.21 -8.07 18.73
N ILE A 49 -8.10 -8.78 18.98
CA ILE A 49 -7.46 -8.91 20.29
C ILE A 49 -6.34 -7.89 20.41
N ILE A 50 -6.44 -6.99 21.39
CA ILE A 50 -5.38 -6.03 21.69
C ILE A 50 -4.14 -6.79 22.16
N ASN A 51 -2.97 -6.44 21.60
CA ASN A 51 -1.69 -7.11 21.86
C ASN A 51 -1.71 -8.62 21.53
N ALA A 52 -2.40 -8.99 20.45
CA ALA A 52 -2.39 -10.36 19.96
C ALA A 52 -0.96 -10.89 19.78
N GLN A 53 -0.74 -12.15 20.10
CA GLN A 53 0.53 -12.83 19.90
C GLN A 53 0.57 -13.46 18.51
N ALA A 54 1.74 -13.40 17.86
CA ALA A 54 1.99 -14.17 16.67
C ALA A 54 2.13 -15.66 17.01
N PHE A 55 1.58 -16.52 16.17
CA PHE A 55 1.69 -17.97 16.31
C PHE A 55 2.64 -18.52 15.24
N GLN A 56 3.53 -19.42 15.63
CA GLN A 56 4.37 -20.21 14.70
C GLN A 56 3.55 -21.33 14.02
N ASP A 57 2.30 -21.05 13.78
CA ASP A 57 1.31 -21.91 13.13
C ASP A 57 0.26 -21.04 12.45
N ARG A 58 -0.71 -21.65 11.81
CA ARG A 58 -1.84 -20.97 11.21
C ARG A 58 -2.67 -20.23 12.24
N HIS A 59 -3.06 -19.02 11.91
CA HIS A 59 -3.98 -18.23 12.72
C HIS A 59 -5.30 -18.05 11.97
N MET A 60 -6.24 -18.98 12.18
CA MET A 60 -7.47 -19.07 11.39
C MET A 60 -8.33 -17.80 11.41
N SER A 61 -8.41 -17.09 12.54
CA SER A 61 -9.14 -15.82 12.62
C SER A 61 -8.50 -14.74 11.77
N MET A 62 -7.15 -14.61 11.81
CA MET A 62 -6.43 -13.63 10.99
C MET A 62 -6.54 -13.97 9.50
N GLU A 63 -6.31 -15.22 9.12
CA GLU A 63 -6.44 -15.66 7.73
C GLU A 63 -7.85 -15.35 7.20
N SER A 64 -8.91 -15.63 7.98
CA SER A 64 -10.28 -15.36 7.57
C SER A 64 -10.61 -13.87 7.45
N LEU A 65 -9.99 -13.02 8.28
CA LEU A 65 -10.16 -11.58 8.24
C LEU A 65 -9.56 -10.99 6.95
N TYR A 66 -8.33 -11.37 6.62
CA TYR A 66 -7.70 -10.98 5.35
C TYR A 66 -8.45 -11.56 4.14
N GLU A 67 -8.87 -12.82 4.22
CA GLU A 67 -9.65 -13.46 3.16
C GLU A 67 -10.98 -12.74 2.90
N TYR A 68 -11.63 -12.19 3.93
CA TYR A 68 -12.83 -11.38 3.76
C TYR A 68 -12.58 -10.15 2.88
N GLY A 69 -11.47 -9.45 3.06
CA GLY A 69 -11.09 -8.29 2.25
C GLY A 69 -11.09 -8.61 0.77
N SER A 70 -10.35 -9.63 0.36
CA SER A 70 -10.23 -10.03 -1.05
C SER A 70 -11.52 -10.68 -1.63
N ARG A 71 -12.29 -11.40 -0.80
CA ARG A 71 -13.48 -12.13 -1.25
C ARG A 71 -14.75 -11.30 -1.30
N ALA A 72 -14.91 -10.35 -0.41
CA ALA A 72 -16.14 -9.59 -0.25
C ALA A 72 -15.93 -8.08 -0.10
N GLY A 73 -15.00 -7.65 0.77
CA GLY A 73 -14.81 -6.25 1.13
C GLY A 73 -14.43 -5.39 -0.06
N PHE A 74 -13.41 -5.80 -0.80
CA PHE A 74 -12.98 -5.13 -2.03
C PHE A 74 -14.12 -4.90 -3.03
N TRP A 75 -14.91 -5.93 -3.31
CA TRP A 75 -15.98 -5.86 -4.32
C TRP A 75 -17.11 -4.91 -3.91
N ARG A 76 -17.44 -4.87 -2.62
CA ARG A 76 -18.43 -3.93 -2.07
C ARG A 76 -17.95 -2.49 -2.14
N LEU A 77 -16.68 -2.24 -1.77
CA LEU A 77 -16.09 -0.92 -1.87
C LEU A 77 -16.00 -0.46 -3.33
N ARG A 78 -15.57 -1.34 -4.22
CA ARG A 78 -15.54 -1.04 -5.65
C ARG A 78 -16.90 -0.65 -6.20
N GLU A 79 -17.94 -1.44 -5.93
CA GLU A 79 -19.30 -1.13 -6.38
C GLU A 79 -19.76 0.25 -5.90
N LEU A 80 -19.49 0.57 -4.63
CA LEU A 80 -19.84 1.87 -4.03
C LEU A 80 -19.06 3.02 -4.70
N LEU A 81 -17.75 2.90 -4.83
CA LEU A 81 -16.89 3.96 -5.37
C LEU A 81 -17.12 4.18 -6.86
N ASP A 82 -17.35 3.12 -7.63
CA ASP A 82 -17.72 3.19 -9.05
C ASP A 82 -19.12 3.85 -9.21
N HIS A 83 -20.08 3.53 -8.33
CA HIS A 83 -21.41 4.13 -8.38
C HIS A 83 -21.37 5.65 -8.21
N TYR A 84 -20.46 6.16 -7.39
CA TYR A 84 -20.26 7.60 -7.18
C TYR A 84 -19.20 8.22 -8.08
N GLU A 85 -18.64 7.47 -9.02
CA GLU A 85 -17.58 7.92 -9.93
C GLU A 85 -16.38 8.55 -9.19
N VAL A 86 -16.01 7.97 -8.05
CA VAL A 86 -14.95 8.50 -7.18
C VAL A 86 -13.59 8.06 -7.72
N PRO A 87 -12.65 9.00 -7.99
CA PRO A 87 -11.26 8.64 -8.27
C PRO A 87 -10.62 7.98 -7.06
N VAL A 88 -9.93 6.86 -7.27
CA VAL A 88 -9.29 6.07 -6.20
C VAL A 88 -7.84 5.83 -6.54
N THR A 89 -6.97 5.97 -5.54
CA THR A 89 -5.63 5.40 -5.57
C THR A 89 -5.62 4.13 -4.74
N VAL A 90 -5.25 3.01 -5.34
CA VAL A 90 -5.04 1.74 -4.62
C VAL A 90 -3.57 1.64 -4.23
N PHE A 91 -3.29 1.51 -2.93
CA PHE A 91 -1.99 1.05 -2.47
C PHE A 91 -1.98 -0.47 -2.51
N GLY A 92 -1.42 -1.02 -3.59
CA GLY A 92 -1.47 -2.45 -3.89
C GLY A 92 -0.16 -3.15 -3.52
N VAL A 93 -0.23 -4.12 -2.61
CA VAL A 93 0.91 -4.96 -2.26
C VAL A 93 1.17 -5.96 -3.39
N GLY A 94 2.39 -6.01 -3.90
CA GLY A 94 2.75 -6.78 -5.10
C GLY A 94 2.28 -8.24 -5.06
N MET A 95 2.54 -8.95 -3.98
CA MET A 95 2.11 -10.34 -3.80
C MET A 95 0.57 -10.48 -3.77
N ALA A 96 -0.15 -9.54 -3.16
CA ALA A 96 -1.61 -9.55 -3.15
C ALA A 96 -2.19 -9.35 -4.56
N LEU A 97 -1.65 -8.40 -5.31
CA LEU A 97 -2.03 -8.14 -6.70
C LEU A 97 -1.76 -9.36 -7.60
N GLU A 98 -0.58 -10.01 -7.45
CA GLU A 98 -0.22 -11.20 -8.24
C GLU A 98 -1.17 -12.36 -7.99
N ARG A 99 -1.65 -12.53 -6.76
CA ARG A 99 -2.52 -13.62 -6.33
C ARG A 99 -3.99 -13.43 -6.72
N ASN A 100 -4.44 -12.18 -6.92
CA ASN A 100 -5.83 -11.89 -7.25
C ASN A 100 -5.96 -11.07 -8.54
N ARG A 101 -5.68 -11.71 -9.68
CA ARG A 101 -5.81 -11.09 -11.01
C ARG A 101 -7.19 -10.48 -11.28
N PRO A 102 -8.33 -11.12 -10.92
CA PRO A 102 -9.64 -10.50 -11.09
C PRO A 102 -9.80 -9.15 -10.37
N ALA A 103 -9.20 -8.98 -9.19
CA ALA A 103 -9.23 -7.70 -8.48
C ALA A 103 -8.41 -6.64 -9.23
N VAL A 104 -7.22 -6.99 -9.74
CA VAL A 104 -6.40 -6.07 -10.56
C VAL A 104 -7.15 -5.62 -11.81
N GLU A 105 -7.75 -6.56 -12.54
CA GLU A 105 -8.55 -6.24 -13.73
C GLU A 105 -9.73 -5.32 -13.39
N ALA A 106 -10.37 -5.53 -12.24
CA ALA A 106 -11.44 -4.68 -11.75
C ALA A 106 -10.96 -3.25 -11.45
N MET A 107 -9.80 -3.09 -10.79
CA MET A 107 -9.18 -1.78 -10.53
C MET A 107 -8.86 -1.03 -11.83
N LEU A 108 -8.26 -1.73 -12.79
CA LEU A 108 -7.91 -1.16 -14.10
C LEU A 108 -9.17 -0.76 -14.89
N ASN A 109 -10.21 -1.57 -14.88
CA ASN A 109 -11.49 -1.27 -15.54
C ASN A 109 -12.22 -0.08 -14.91
N SER A 110 -12.01 0.18 -13.63
CA SER A 110 -12.52 1.37 -12.93
C SER A 110 -11.62 2.61 -13.14
N ASN A 111 -10.56 2.51 -13.92
CA ASN A 111 -9.54 3.55 -14.13
C ASN A 111 -8.92 4.06 -12.81
N TRP A 112 -8.78 3.20 -11.82
CA TRP A 112 -8.12 3.54 -10.56
C TRP A 112 -6.61 3.53 -10.74
N GLU A 113 -5.94 4.46 -10.08
CA GLU A 113 -4.49 4.39 -9.96
C GLU A 113 -4.11 3.22 -9.05
N ILE A 114 -3.13 2.41 -9.45
CA ILE A 114 -2.53 1.41 -8.59
C ILE A 114 -1.09 1.86 -8.30
N ALA A 115 -0.84 2.32 -7.08
CA ALA A 115 0.48 2.65 -6.57
C ALA A 115 1.10 1.43 -5.88
N SER A 116 2.42 1.39 -5.78
CA SER A 116 3.11 0.30 -5.08
C SER A 116 2.94 0.41 -3.57
N HIS A 117 2.61 -0.72 -2.93
CA HIS A 117 2.60 -0.88 -1.47
C HIS A 117 3.62 -1.95 -1.04
N ALA A 118 4.84 -1.86 -1.57
CA ALA A 118 5.88 -2.87 -1.47
C ALA A 118 5.49 -4.22 -2.11
N TYR A 119 6.38 -5.24 -2.01
CA TYR A 119 6.05 -6.58 -2.50
C TYR A 119 5.31 -7.42 -1.47
N ARG A 120 5.68 -7.29 -0.19
CA ARG A 120 5.07 -7.94 0.96
C ARG A 120 4.60 -6.91 1.97
N TRP A 121 3.49 -7.19 2.64
CA TRP A 121 3.01 -6.35 3.75
C TRP A 121 3.64 -6.79 5.07
N ILE A 122 4.94 -6.63 5.19
CA ILE A 122 5.76 -6.99 6.35
C ILE A 122 6.58 -5.79 6.82
N SER A 123 7.07 -5.82 8.06
CA SER A 123 7.94 -4.74 8.56
C SER A 123 9.30 -4.78 7.86
N HIS A 124 9.72 -3.63 7.35
CA HIS A 124 11.06 -3.43 6.80
C HIS A 124 12.06 -2.92 7.85
N GLN A 125 11.60 -2.59 9.07
CA GLN A 125 12.41 -1.91 10.09
C GLN A 125 13.77 -2.58 10.37
N GLU A 126 13.79 -3.90 10.41
CA GLU A 126 15.01 -4.68 10.68
C GLU A 126 15.57 -5.38 9.42
N MET A 127 14.97 -5.09 8.24
CA MET A 127 15.39 -5.74 7.00
C MET A 127 16.77 -5.24 6.56
N PRO A 128 17.70 -6.13 6.17
CA PRO A 128 18.96 -5.73 5.59
C PRO A 128 18.78 -4.87 4.34
N LYS A 129 19.59 -3.79 4.20
CA LYS A 129 19.44 -2.81 3.11
C LYS A 129 19.39 -3.43 1.72
N ASP A 130 20.22 -4.43 1.44
CA ASP A 130 20.28 -5.08 0.12
C ASP A 130 19.06 -5.98 -0.13
N GLU A 131 18.51 -6.60 0.91
CA GLU A 131 17.27 -7.34 0.84
C GLU A 131 16.09 -6.41 0.56
N GLU A 132 16.00 -5.29 1.28
CA GLU A 132 14.97 -4.29 1.05
C GLU A 132 15.05 -3.72 -0.38
N ARG A 133 16.26 -3.46 -0.89
CA ARG A 133 16.48 -3.06 -2.28
C ARG A 133 15.91 -4.09 -3.26
N ALA A 134 16.15 -5.37 -3.01
CA ALA A 134 15.62 -6.44 -3.85
C ALA A 134 14.09 -6.54 -3.75
N GLN A 135 13.50 -6.31 -2.57
CA GLN A 135 12.05 -6.27 -2.39
C GLN A 135 11.40 -5.11 -3.14
N ILE A 136 12.03 -3.92 -3.16
CA ILE A 136 11.54 -2.78 -3.95
C ILE A 136 11.56 -3.10 -5.45
N ALA A 137 12.66 -3.65 -5.95
CA ALA A 137 12.77 -4.04 -7.36
C ALA A 137 11.71 -5.09 -7.74
N LEU A 138 11.52 -6.10 -6.88
CA LEU A 138 10.51 -7.14 -7.08
C LEU A 138 9.08 -6.59 -7.05
N ALA A 139 8.80 -5.60 -6.18
CA ALA A 139 7.51 -4.91 -6.14
C ALA A 139 7.21 -4.24 -7.49
N VAL A 140 8.17 -3.49 -8.04
CA VAL A 140 8.01 -2.79 -9.33
C VAL A 140 7.85 -3.76 -10.49
N GLU A 141 8.69 -4.81 -10.54
CA GLU A 141 8.60 -5.86 -11.58
C GLU A 141 7.24 -6.55 -11.54
N THR A 142 6.80 -6.96 -10.35
CA THR A 142 5.50 -7.62 -10.16
C THR A 142 4.36 -6.69 -10.56
N HIS A 143 4.40 -5.42 -10.12
CA HIS A 143 3.39 -4.44 -10.49
C HIS A 143 3.28 -4.31 -12.01
N GLN A 144 4.40 -4.10 -12.70
CA GLN A 144 4.43 -3.99 -14.16
C GLN A 144 3.89 -5.25 -14.85
N LYS A 145 4.23 -6.42 -14.35
CA LYS A 145 3.73 -7.71 -14.87
C LYS A 145 2.22 -7.85 -14.75
N VAL A 146 1.62 -7.37 -13.64
CA VAL A 146 0.19 -7.58 -13.37
C VAL A 146 -0.70 -6.46 -13.87
N THR A 147 -0.21 -5.23 -13.97
CA THR A 147 -0.97 -4.05 -14.42
C THR A 147 -0.64 -3.61 -15.84
N GLY A 148 0.51 -4.00 -16.38
CA GLY A 148 1.01 -3.58 -17.69
C GLY A 148 1.90 -2.34 -17.67
N ALA A 149 2.06 -1.67 -16.51
CA ALA A 149 2.90 -0.47 -16.36
C ALA A 149 3.60 -0.45 -14.99
N PRO A 150 4.75 0.23 -14.85
CA PRO A 150 5.36 0.44 -13.54
C PRO A 150 4.48 1.36 -12.68
N PRO A 151 4.55 1.27 -11.33
CA PRO A 151 3.81 2.15 -10.46
C PRO A 151 4.36 3.58 -10.51
N LEU A 152 3.49 4.58 -10.42
CA LEU A 152 3.88 5.99 -10.36
C LEU A 152 4.09 6.46 -8.92
N GLY A 153 3.45 5.84 -7.95
CA GLY A 153 3.53 6.16 -6.53
C GLY A 153 4.10 5.02 -5.70
N TRP A 154 4.68 5.39 -4.56
CA TRP A 154 5.18 4.47 -3.55
C TRP A 154 4.54 4.78 -2.19
N TYR A 155 4.19 3.73 -1.47
CA TYR A 155 3.82 3.73 -0.06
C TYR A 155 4.18 2.38 0.54
N SER A 156 4.95 2.32 1.64
CA SER A 156 5.22 1.05 2.32
C SER A 156 4.41 0.89 3.60
N GLY A 157 4.18 1.98 4.32
CA GLY A 157 3.47 2.01 5.59
C GLY A 157 4.16 1.25 6.73
N ARG A 158 5.20 0.46 6.43
CA ARG A 158 6.00 -0.35 7.37
C ARG A 158 7.49 -0.21 7.05
N ASP A 159 7.89 1.03 6.73
CA ASP A 159 9.19 1.42 6.23
C ASP A 159 10.34 1.20 7.21
N SER A 160 11.56 1.21 6.68
CA SER A 160 12.82 1.22 7.40
C SER A 160 13.49 2.60 7.29
N PRO A 161 14.57 2.87 8.05
CA PRO A 161 15.40 4.04 7.84
C PRO A 161 16.00 4.15 6.43
N ASN A 162 16.03 3.07 5.66
CA ASN A 162 16.60 3.02 4.32
C ASN A 162 15.55 3.17 3.20
N THR A 163 14.29 2.88 3.45
CA THR A 163 13.23 2.75 2.43
C THR A 163 13.20 3.94 1.48
N ARG A 164 13.09 5.16 2.00
CA ARG A 164 13.01 6.37 1.17
C ARG A 164 14.24 6.53 0.27
N GLN A 165 15.43 6.32 0.82
CA GLN A 165 16.66 6.40 0.03
C GLN A 165 16.68 5.35 -1.08
N LEU A 166 16.26 4.13 -0.79
CA LEU A 166 16.21 3.03 -1.76
C LEU A 166 15.17 3.27 -2.85
N VAL A 167 14.03 3.84 -2.52
CA VAL A 167 12.98 4.23 -3.49
C VAL A 167 13.51 5.31 -4.43
N ILE A 168 14.21 6.33 -3.90
CA ILE A 168 14.87 7.37 -4.70
C ILE A 168 15.95 6.76 -5.61
N GLU A 169 16.79 5.87 -5.07
CA GLU A 169 17.86 5.19 -5.84
C GLU A 169 17.28 4.30 -6.95
N HIS A 170 16.16 3.63 -6.71
CA HIS A 170 15.47 2.84 -7.72
C HIS A 170 14.95 3.74 -8.86
N GLY A 171 14.37 4.88 -8.51
CA GLY A 171 13.80 5.84 -9.45
C GLY A 171 12.48 5.38 -10.11
N GLY A 172 11.94 6.24 -10.97
CA GLY A 172 10.71 5.96 -11.71
C GLY A 172 9.41 6.34 -11.00
N PHE A 173 9.45 6.64 -9.71
CA PHE A 173 8.30 7.12 -8.96
C PHE A 173 8.15 8.64 -9.07
N LEU A 174 6.91 9.11 -9.10
CA LEU A 174 6.55 10.52 -9.09
C LEU A 174 6.32 11.04 -7.67
N TYR A 175 5.92 10.17 -6.76
CA TYR A 175 5.66 10.53 -5.36
C TYR A 175 5.91 9.36 -4.41
N ASP A 176 6.18 9.72 -3.14
CA ASP A 176 6.30 8.84 -1.99
C ASP A 176 5.33 9.32 -0.90
N SER A 177 4.49 8.42 -0.41
CA SER A 177 3.46 8.69 0.61
C SER A 177 3.82 8.21 2.01
N ASP A 178 5.06 7.82 2.26
CA ASP A 178 5.51 7.33 3.59
C ASP A 178 5.75 8.44 4.62
N SER A 179 5.49 9.72 4.28
CA SER A 179 5.66 10.83 5.20
C SER A 179 4.33 11.34 5.73
N TYR A 180 4.24 11.47 7.04
CA TYR A 180 3.08 12.03 7.77
C TYR A 180 3.40 13.40 8.39
N ALA A 181 4.42 14.11 7.87
CA ALA A 181 4.98 15.28 8.53
C ALA A 181 4.27 16.59 8.19
N ASP A 182 3.40 16.62 7.20
CA ASP A 182 2.75 17.85 6.72
C ASP A 182 1.36 17.57 6.15
N ASP A 183 0.52 18.61 6.11
CA ASP A 183 -0.78 18.63 5.44
C ASP A 183 -0.65 18.80 3.91
N LEU A 184 0.51 19.24 3.43
CA LEU A 184 0.79 19.52 2.03
C LEU A 184 1.92 18.65 1.50
N PRO A 185 1.86 18.27 0.20
CA PRO A 185 3.01 17.66 -0.46
C PRO A 185 4.23 18.59 -0.43
N TYR A 186 5.42 18.04 -0.24
CA TYR A 186 6.68 18.78 -0.24
C TYR A 186 7.78 18.00 -0.97
N TRP A 187 8.82 18.75 -1.36
CA TRP A 187 9.98 18.21 -2.07
C TRP A 187 11.14 17.88 -1.13
#